data_e8696f969cbbc176808ee42e7e99e62c
#
_entry.id   e8696f969cbbc176808ee42e7e99e62c
#
_cell.length_a   1.000
_cell.length_b   1.000
_cell.length_c   1.000
_cell.angle_alpha   90.00
_cell.angle_beta   90.00
_cell.angle_gamma   90.00
#
_symmetry.space_group_name_H-M   'P 1'
#
loop_
_entity.id
_entity.type
_entity.pdbx_description
1 polymer ?
#
loop_
_entity_poly.entity_id
_entity_poly.type
_entity_poly.pdbx_seq_one_letter_code
_entity_poly.pdbx_strand_id
1 'polypeptide(L)'
;MKGRVILLMAVAIFSFSCRNSKSKTTEFVFPQSDSVPVSEAEKLSPEAIADISKNISSPVEIANLLQTLQIPFSQDYLASSIDAGKQSTSFDKALKLGILGADLGYLNMYEKTGSSLDVLSSIRKIADDIKVGQFFDFESIKRLSENKSNLDSLLFISINSYSKIDSYLRSDDRGQLSALMIIGVWIEGQYLATQVLKLYPNKILSDRIGEQKIILNDLLLLISPYCSRDAEFTSLCKDMQSIKEKYRDIRITYTPGDPVSVEKNGGLTIKQTETSVVNMSKEQLDGVIEITKNIRDRLIINN
;
A
#
# COMPACT_ATOMS: atom_id res chain seq x y z
N MET A 1 -59.80 58.18 -20.93
CA MET A 1 -59.77 58.55 -19.55
C MET A 1 -58.89 57.50 -18.88
N LYS A 2 -57.74 57.93 -18.44
CA LYS A 2 -56.60 57.04 -18.12
C LYS A 2 -56.40 56.92 -16.59
N GLY A 3 -56.63 55.76 -16.04
CA GLY A 3 -56.34 55.47 -14.60
C GLY A 3 -54.93 54.96 -14.43
N ARG A 4 -54.10 55.62 -13.63
CA ARG A 4 -52.80 55.26 -13.25
C ARG A 4 -52.87 54.34 -11.98
N VAL A 5 -52.40 53.13 -12.08
CA VAL A 5 -52.16 52.22 -10.91
C VAL A 5 -50.75 52.48 -10.45
N ILE A 6 -50.58 52.91 -9.20
CA ILE A 6 -49.27 53.02 -8.51
C ILE A 6 -48.98 51.72 -7.85
N LEU A 7 -47.91 51.06 -8.29
CA LEU A 7 -47.40 49.81 -7.67
C LEU A 7 -46.35 50.17 -6.59
N LEU A 8 -46.68 49.96 -5.34
CA LEU A 8 -45.77 50.13 -4.23
C LEU A 8 -44.87 48.89 -4.14
N MET A 9 -43.59 49.13 -4.44
CA MET A 9 -42.53 48.11 -4.28
C MET A 9 -42.03 48.13 -2.81
N ALA A 10 -42.33 47.10 -2.05
CA ALA A 10 -41.77 46.90 -0.72
C ALA A 10 -40.37 46.30 -0.86
N VAL A 11 -39.35 47.06 -0.49
CA VAL A 11 -37.96 46.59 -0.42
C VAL A 11 -37.78 45.85 0.92
N ALA A 12 -37.69 44.53 0.84
CA ALA A 12 -37.30 43.70 1.99
C ALA A 12 -35.76 43.69 2.08
N ILE A 13 -35.25 44.36 3.10
CA ILE A 13 -33.82 44.32 3.46
C ILE A 13 -33.52 42.99 4.13
N PHE A 14 -32.91 42.08 3.37
CA PHE A 14 -32.32 40.85 3.95
C PHE A 14 -30.97 41.18 4.59
N SER A 15 -30.95 41.25 5.91
CA SER A 15 -29.73 41.32 6.68
C SER A 15 -28.99 39.96 6.57
N PHE A 16 -27.93 39.92 5.76
CA PHE A 16 -27.00 38.79 5.78
C PHE A 16 -26.22 38.81 7.07
N SER A 17 -26.65 37.96 8.03
CA SER A 17 -25.88 37.61 9.20
C SER A 17 -24.72 36.69 8.77
N CYS A 18 -23.49 37.21 8.76
CA CYS A 18 -22.30 36.39 8.63
C CYS A 18 -22.21 35.43 9.81
N ARG A 19 -22.66 34.21 9.59
CA ARG A 19 -22.48 33.11 10.52
C ARG A 19 -21.09 32.56 10.35
N ASN A 20 -20.21 32.88 11.29
CA ASN A 20 -18.85 32.38 11.40
C ASN A 20 -18.91 30.84 11.45
N SER A 21 -18.62 30.18 10.34
CA SER A 21 -18.57 28.72 10.25
C SER A 21 -17.28 28.26 10.93
N LYS A 22 -17.36 27.91 12.18
CA LYS A 22 -16.31 27.13 12.85
C LYS A 22 -16.20 25.79 12.12
N SER A 23 -15.06 25.56 11.49
CA SER A 23 -14.67 24.26 10.94
C SER A 23 -14.91 23.19 11.99
N LYS A 24 -15.91 22.33 11.78
CA LYS A 24 -16.10 21.15 12.62
C LYS A 24 -15.08 20.13 12.22
N THR A 25 -14.05 19.96 13.04
CA THR A 25 -13.16 18.80 12.99
C THR A 25 -14.04 17.57 13.24
N THR A 26 -14.30 16.80 12.21
CA THR A 26 -15.01 15.52 12.36
C THR A 26 -13.95 14.50 12.72
N GLU A 27 -13.87 14.13 13.98
CA GLU A 27 -13.05 13.02 14.43
C GLU A 27 -13.72 11.73 13.92
N PHE A 28 -13.18 11.17 12.86
CA PHE A 28 -13.59 9.85 12.39
C PHE A 28 -12.93 8.82 13.32
N VAL A 29 -13.64 8.47 14.38
CA VAL A 29 -13.31 7.29 15.18
C VAL A 29 -13.85 6.10 14.39
N PHE A 30 -12.95 5.30 13.82
CA PHE A 30 -13.36 4.00 13.28
C PHE A 30 -13.99 3.19 14.41
N PRO A 31 -15.19 2.62 14.21
CA PRO A 31 -15.75 1.73 15.23
C PRO A 31 -14.73 0.63 15.48
N GLN A 32 -14.35 0.45 16.75
CA GLN A 32 -13.65 -0.75 17.18
C GLN A 32 -14.58 -1.91 16.88
N SER A 33 -14.33 -2.59 15.78
CA SER A 33 -15.00 -3.84 15.45
C SER A 33 -14.46 -4.88 16.43
N ASP A 34 -15.16 -5.02 17.56
CA ASP A 34 -15.11 -6.26 18.33
C ASP A 34 -15.46 -7.39 17.34
N SER A 35 -14.57 -8.36 17.27
CA SER A 35 -14.65 -9.62 16.55
C SER A 35 -16.04 -9.92 15.97
N VAL A 36 -16.25 -9.58 14.69
CA VAL A 36 -17.36 -10.13 13.93
C VAL A 36 -17.05 -11.62 13.76
N PRO A 37 -17.94 -12.54 14.21
CA PRO A 37 -17.75 -13.95 13.93
C PRO A 37 -17.74 -14.13 12.41
N VAL A 38 -16.66 -14.70 11.88
CA VAL A 38 -16.49 -15.02 10.45
C VAL A 38 -17.46 -16.15 10.11
N SER A 39 -18.74 -15.79 9.91
CA SER A 39 -19.70 -16.63 9.23
C SER A 39 -19.73 -16.18 7.77
N GLU A 40 -19.22 -17.02 6.86
CA GLU A 40 -19.21 -16.82 5.42
C GLU A 40 -18.64 -15.45 5.01
N ALA A 41 -17.31 -15.36 4.98
CA ALA A 41 -16.64 -14.22 4.39
C ALA A 41 -17.11 -14.09 2.94
N GLU A 42 -17.98 -13.12 2.66
CA GLU A 42 -18.31 -12.72 1.30
C GLU A 42 -16.99 -12.55 0.55
N LYS A 43 -16.82 -13.30 -0.52
CA LYS A 43 -15.64 -13.17 -1.37
C LYS A 43 -15.59 -11.73 -1.83
N LEU A 44 -14.51 -11.03 -1.49
CA LEU A 44 -14.32 -9.66 -1.96
C LEU A 44 -14.52 -9.61 -3.48
N SER A 45 -15.23 -8.60 -3.96
CA SER A 45 -15.43 -8.45 -5.39
C SER A 45 -14.10 -8.16 -6.09
N PRO A 46 -13.94 -8.50 -7.38
CA PRO A 46 -12.73 -8.16 -8.14
C PRO A 46 -12.41 -6.66 -8.09
N GLU A 47 -13.43 -5.80 -8.06
CA GLU A 47 -13.28 -4.34 -7.94
C GLU A 47 -12.72 -3.94 -6.58
N ALA A 48 -13.23 -4.51 -5.48
CA ALA A 48 -12.73 -4.24 -4.13
C ALA A 48 -11.26 -4.65 -4.00
N ILE A 49 -10.88 -5.78 -4.59
CA ILE A 49 -9.49 -6.25 -4.59
C ILE A 49 -8.60 -5.34 -5.44
N ALA A 50 -9.08 -4.89 -6.60
CA ALA A 50 -8.35 -3.95 -7.43
C ALA A 50 -8.13 -2.61 -6.70
N ASP A 51 -9.11 -2.15 -5.93
CA ASP A 51 -8.99 -0.94 -5.12
C ASP A 51 -8.03 -1.13 -3.93
N ILE A 52 -8.08 -2.26 -3.24
CA ILE A 52 -7.08 -2.63 -2.22
C ILE A 52 -5.68 -2.62 -2.84
N SER A 53 -5.51 -3.26 -4.01
CA SER A 53 -4.21 -3.34 -4.70
C SER A 53 -3.67 -1.97 -5.12
N LYS A 54 -4.53 -1.02 -5.47
CA LYS A 54 -4.13 0.36 -5.81
C LYS A 54 -3.77 1.17 -4.57
N ASN A 55 -4.46 0.93 -3.45
CA ASN A 55 -4.29 1.67 -2.21
C ASN A 55 -3.09 1.18 -1.39
N ILE A 56 -2.62 -0.04 -1.65
CA ILE A 56 -1.38 -0.51 -1.03
C ILE A 56 -0.27 0.43 -1.50
N SER A 57 0.25 1.24 -0.57
CA SER A 57 1.37 2.15 -0.84
C SER A 57 2.45 1.36 -1.54
N SER A 58 2.60 1.63 -2.82
CA SER A 58 3.57 0.91 -3.64
C SER A 58 4.95 1.02 -2.98
N PRO A 59 5.75 -0.05 -2.98
CA PRO A 59 7.16 0.05 -2.59
C PRO A 59 7.87 1.21 -3.29
N VAL A 60 7.40 1.55 -4.48
CA VAL A 60 7.85 2.71 -5.25
C VAL A 60 7.54 4.04 -4.56
N GLU A 61 6.40 4.19 -3.89
CA GLU A 61 6.11 5.42 -3.13
C GLU A 61 7.03 5.57 -1.92
N ILE A 62 7.22 4.50 -1.14
CA ILE A 62 8.17 4.51 -0.03
C ILE A 62 9.55 4.83 -0.54
N ALA A 63 9.98 4.15 -1.57
CA ALA A 63 11.26 4.32 -2.17
C ALA A 63 11.41 5.77 -2.72
N ASN A 64 10.43 6.36 -3.41
CA ASN A 64 10.45 7.76 -3.85
C ASN A 64 10.55 8.73 -2.65
N LEU A 65 9.87 8.43 -1.55
CA LEU A 65 10.01 9.20 -0.32
C LEU A 65 11.43 9.13 0.23
N LEU A 66 12.05 7.95 0.27
CA LEU A 66 13.43 7.77 0.72
C LEU A 66 14.42 8.55 -0.15
N GLN A 67 14.23 8.57 -1.46
CA GLN A 67 15.03 9.38 -2.38
C GLN A 67 14.84 10.88 -2.14
N THR A 68 13.59 11.33 -1.98
CA THR A 68 13.27 12.73 -1.69
C THR A 68 13.92 13.20 -0.37
N LEU A 69 13.98 12.33 0.62
CA LEU A 69 14.64 12.58 1.90
C LEU A 69 16.17 12.40 1.83
N GLN A 70 16.73 12.11 0.65
CA GLN A 70 18.16 11.89 0.43
C GLN A 70 18.75 10.78 1.31
N ILE A 71 17.97 9.76 1.63
CA ILE A 71 18.44 8.61 2.40
C ILE A 71 19.40 7.78 1.54
N PRO A 72 20.58 7.42 2.04
CA PRO A 72 21.53 6.62 1.28
C PRO A 72 21.03 5.18 1.08
N PHE A 73 21.44 4.57 -0.03
CA PHE A 73 21.18 3.16 -0.29
C PHE A 73 21.88 2.27 0.75
N SER A 74 21.18 1.23 1.22
CA SER A 74 21.80 0.13 1.97
C SER A 74 21.37 -1.22 1.39
N GLN A 75 22.35 -2.06 1.10
CA GLN A 75 22.12 -3.42 0.65
C GLN A 75 21.65 -4.34 1.80
N ASP A 76 21.95 -3.98 3.05
CA ASP A 76 21.61 -4.77 4.24
C ASP A 76 20.09 -4.85 4.50
N TYR A 77 19.32 -3.99 3.82
CA TYR A 77 17.85 -4.01 3.94
C TYR A 77 17.21 -5.03 3.00
N LEU A 78 17.92 -5.52 1.97
CA LEU A 78 17.36 -6.40 0.97
C LEU A 78 17.19 -7.83 1.49
N ALA A 79 16.24 -8.55 0.93
CA ALA A 79 16.01 -9.97 1.18
C ALA A 79 17.02 -10.85 0.40
N SER A 80 18.31 -10.53 0.50
CA SER A 80 19.39 -11.17 -0.27
C SER A 80 19.57 -12.68 0.01
N SER A 81 18.98 -13.18 1.09
CA SER A 81 19.01 -14.61 1.45
C SER A 81 17.98 -15.47 0.72
N ILE A 82 17.10 -14.86 -0.08
CA ILE A 82 16.10 -15.61 -0.84
C ILE A 82 16.78 -16.31 -2.02
N ASP A 83 16.87 -17.64 -1.92
CA ASP A 83 17.29 -18.49 -3.05
C ASP A 83 16.04 -18.99 -3.78
N ALA A 84 15.84 -18.50 -5.00
CA ALA A 84 14.70 -18.88 -5.85
C ALA A 84 14.66 -20.40 -6.17
N GLY A 85 15.79 -21.12 -5.97
CA GLY A 85 15.88 -22.57 -6.16
C GLY A 85 15.36 -23.41 -5.01
N LYS A 86 15.27 -22.81 -3.82
CA LYS A 86 14.92 -23.54 -2.58
C LYS A 86 13.45 -23.42 -2.18
N GLN A 87 12.65 -22.61 -2.91
CA GLN A 87 11.24 -22.43 -2.59
C GLN A 87 10.45 -23.69 -2.93
N SER A 88 9.90 -24.38 -1.93
CA SER A 88 9.25 -25.69 -2.11
C SER A 88 7.74 -25.58 -2.38
N THR A 89 7.05 -24.69 -1.70
CA THR A 89 5.60 -24.55 -1.80
C THR A 89 5.16 -23.39 -2.69
N SER A 90 3.94 -23.47 -3.23
CA SER A 90 3.35 -22.33 -3.94
C SER A 90 3.10 -21.14 -3.01
N PHE A 91 2.88 -21.41 -1.71
CA PHE A 91 2.75 -20.39 -0.67
C PHE A 91 4.04 -19.56 -0.58
N ASP A 92 5.19 -20.23 -0.36
CA ASP A 92 6.50 -19.58 -0.26
C ASP A 92 6.83 -18.78 -1.53
N LYS A 93 6.63 -19.42 -2.69
CA LYS A 93 6.88 -18.81 -4.00
C LYS A 93 6.10 -17.51 -4.19
N ALA A 94 4.80 -17.53 -3.90
CA ALA A 94 3.96 -16.35 -4.07
C ALA A 94 4.33 -15.23 -3.09
N LEU A 95 4.55 -15.54 -1.82
CA LEU A 95 4.94 -14.57 -0.80
C LEU A 95 6.30 -13.94 -1.13
N LYS A 96 7.29 -14.75 -1.49
CA LYS A 96 8.64 -14.29 -1.82
C LYS A 96 8.71 -13.56 -3.15
N LEU A 97 7.83 -13.89 -4.10
CA LEU A 97 7.68 -13.10 -5.32
C LEU A 97 7.28 -11.64 -5.00
N GLY A 98 6.38 -11.45 -4.04
CA GLY A 98 6.02 -10.12 -3.54
C GLY A 98 7.19 -9.40 -2.86
N ILE A 99 7.90 -10.07 -1.96
CA ILE A 99 9.09 -9.54 -1.26
C ILE A 99 10.14 -9.07 -2.26
N LEU A 100 10.52 -9.93 -3.21
CA LEU A 100 11.50 -9.58 -4.24
C LEU A 100 11.03 -8.47 -5.17
N GLY A 101 9.71 -8.34 -5.39
CA GLY A 101 9.13 -7.23 -6.13
C GLY A 101 9.35 -5.89 -5.43
N ALA A 102 9.24 -5.84 -4.10
CA ALA A 102 9.54 -4.65 -3.31
C ALA A 102 11.04 -4.31 -3.34
N ASP A 103 11.91 -5.31 -3.21
CA ASP A 103 13.35 -5.15 -3.33
C ASP A 103 13.76 -4.61 -4.71
N LEU A 104 13.16 -5.13 -5.77
CA LEU A 104 13.39 -4.63 -7.13
C LEU A 104 13.03 -3.16 -7.26
N GLY A 105 11.90 -2.74 -6.67
CA GLY A 105 11.49 -1.34 -6.63
C GLY A 105 12.52 -0.45 -5.92
N TYR A 106 13.00 -0.89 -4.75
CA TYR A 106 14.03 -0.20 -3.97
C TYR A 106 15.36 -0.09 -4.73
N LEU A 107 15.83 -1.19 -5.33
CA LEU A 107 17.06 -1.22 -6.14
C LEU A 107 16.99 -0.29 -7.35
N ASN A 108 15.90 -0.33 -8.08
CA ASN A 108 15.71 0.51 -9.27
C ASN A 108 15.73 1.98 -8.94
N MET A 109 15.16 2.37 -7.81
CA MET A 109 15.17 3.75 -7.38
C MET A 109 16.59 4.26 -7.10
N TYR A 110 17.43 3.44 -6.52
CA TYR A 110 18.83 3.78 -6.29
C TYR A 110 19.76 3.44 -7.47
N GLU A 111 19.20 3.17 -8.65
CA GLU A 111 19.94 2.88 -9.88
C GLU A 111 20.94 1.72 -9.71
N LYS A 112 20.59 0.70 -8.89
CA LYS A 112 21.46 -0.47 -8.64
C LYS A 112 21.26 -1.55 -9.70
N THR A 113 21.59 -1.24 -10.95
CA THR A 113 21.29 -2.05 -12.13
C THR A 113 21.76 -3.52 -12.00
N GLY A 114 22.99 -3.76 -11.54
CA GLY A 114 23.49 -5.13 -11.39
C GLY A 114 22.63 -5.96 -10.44
N SER A 115 22.41 -5.47 -9.22
CA SER A 115 21.56 -6.14 -8.22
C SER A 115 20.10 -6.24 -8.69
N SER A 116 19.59 -5.25 -9.43
CA SER A 116 18.25 -5.31 -10.01
C SER A 116 18.10 -6.47 -11.00
N LEU A 117 19.09 -6.73 -11.82
CA LEU A 117 19.07 -7.84 -12.79
C LEU A 117 19.12 -9.21 -12.08
N ASP A 118 19.89 -9.34 -11.00
CA ASP A 118 19.95 -10.56 -10.19
C ASP A 118 18.59 -10.86 -9.54
N VAL A 119 17.96 -9.83 -8.94
CA VAL A 119 16.62 -9.96 -8.34
C VAL A 119 15.57 -10.26 -9.42
N LEU A 120 15.63 -9.60 -10.59
CA LEU A 120 14.72 -9.85 -11.70
C LEU A 120 14.83 -11.30 -12.23
N SER A 121 16.05 -11.86 -12.26
CA SER A 121 16.26 -13.27 -12.61
C SER A 121 15.58 -14.22 -11.61
N SER A 122 15.67 -13.92 -10.31
CA SER A 122 15.01 -14.69 -9.25
C SER A 122 13.48 -14.57 -9.34
N ILE A 123 12.95 -13.37 -9.57
CA ILE A 123 11.53 -13.12 -9.82
C ILE A 123 11.04 -13.96 -11.00
N ARG A 124 11.76 -13.95 -12.14
CA ARG A 124 11.39 -14.74 -13.33
C ARG A 124 11.26 -16.21 -12.99
N LYS A 125 12.27 -16.78 -12.34
CA LYS A 125 12.27 -18.21 -11.96
C LYS A 125 11.07 -18.57 -11.08
N ILE A 126 10.80 -17.79 -10.04
CA ILE A 126 9.68 -18.04 -9.11
C ILE A 126 8.34 -17.85 -9.85
N ALA A 127 8.22 -16.82 -10.68
CA ALA A 127 6.98 -16.54 -11.43
C ALA A 127 6.66 -17.65 -12.44
N ASP A 128 7.69 -18.19 -13.13
CA ASP A 128 7.52 -19.31 -14.05
C ASP A 128 7.09 -20.59 -13.31
N ASP A 129 7.67 -20.86 -12.13
CA ASP A 129 7.32 -22.01 -11.29
C ASP A 129 5.85 -22.02 -10.87
N ILE A 130 5.28 -20.86 -10.55
CA ILE A 130 3.84 -20.72 -10.20
C ILE A 130 2.96 -20.37 -11.41
N LYS A 131 3.52 -20.42 -12.63
CA LYS A 131 2.82 -20.22 -13.90
C LYS A 131 2.19 -18.82 -14.05
N VAL A 132 2.89 -17.79 -13.57
CA VAL A 132 2.49 -16.40 -13.76
C VAL A 132 3.52 -15.56 -14.52
N GLY A 133 4.67 -16.16 -14.91
CA GLY A 133 5.75 -15.47 -15.60
C GLY A 133 5.35 -14.80 -16.92
N GLN A 134 4.37 -15.38 -17.62
CA GLN A 134 3.81 -14.84 -18.87
C GLN A 134 3.13 -13.47 -18.73
N PHE A 135 2.77 -13.05 -17.51
CA PHE A 135 2.13 -11.77 -17.25
C PHE A 135 3.13 -10.65 -16.93
N PHE A 136 4.41 -10.99 -16.77
CA PHE A 136 5.48 -10.02 -16.56
C PHE A 136 6.12 -9.64 -17.90
N ASP A 137 6.20 -8.34 -18.16
CA ASP A 137 7.03 -7.82 -19.27
C ASP A 137 8.48 -7.67 -18.80
N PHE A 138 9.16 -8.82 -18.66
CA PHE A 138 10.54 -8.87 -18.17
C PHE A 138 11.51 -8.06 -19.02
N GLU A 139 11.30 -7.99 -20.33
CA GLU A 139 12.17 -7.21 -21.23
C GLU A 139 12.00 -5.71 -20.99
N SER A 140 10.78 -5.23 -20.80
CA SER A 140 10.55 -3.83 -20.45
C SER A 140 11.07 -3.50 -19.05
N ILE A 141 10.87 -4.36 -18.06
CA ILE A 141 11.38 -4.17 -16.70
C ILE A 141 12.93 -4.13 -16.73
N LYS A 142 13.57 -5.06 -17.44
CA LYS A 142 15.02 -5.09 -17.62
C LYS A 142 15.53 -3.80 -18.25
N ARG A 143 14.94 -3.38 -19.35
CA ARG A 143 15.32 -2.15 -20.06
C ARG A 143 15.16 -0.89 -19.18
N LEU A 144 14.11 -0.84 -18.35
CA LEU A 144 13.91 0.27 -17.42
C LEU A 144 14.93 0.24 -16.29
N SER A 145 15.35 -0.94 -15.83
CA SER A 145 16.40 -1.10 -14.83
C SER A 145 17.80 -0.71 -15.35
N GLU A 146 18.03 -0.84 -16.66
CA GLU A 146 19.30 -0.48 -17.31
C GLU A 146 19.37 1.01 -17.68
N ASN A 147 18.23 1.65 -17.93
CA ASN A 147 18.15 3.05 -18.32
C ASN A 147 17.68 3.90 -17.13
N LYS A 148 18.43 4.95 -16.82
CA LYS A 148 18.13 5.86 -15.70
C LYS A 148 16.65 6.19 -15.63
N SER A 149 16.06 5.56 -14.70
CA SER A 149 14.73 5.54 -14.12
C SER A 149 13.63 6.35 -14.82
N ASN A 150 12.73 5.63 -15.45
CA ASN A 150 11.34 6.06 -15.47
C ASN A 150 10.58 5.26 -14.40
N LEU A 151 10.66 5.70 -13.15
CA LEU A 151 10.04 5.06 -12.00
C LEU A 151 8.52 4.91 -12.17
N ASP A 152 7.88 5.91 -12.79
CA ASP A 152 6.45 5.88 -13.12
C ASP A 152 6.13 4.76 -14.11
N SER A 153 7.01 4.52 -15.08
CA SER A 153 6.85 3.41 -16.03
C SER A 153 7.03 2.04 -15.37
N LEU A 154 7.97 1.91 -14.42
CA LEU A 154 8.12 0.67 -13.65
C LEU A 154 6.88 0.42 -12.79
N LEU A 155 6.38 1.44 -12.12
CA LEU A 155 5.15 1.36 -11.32
C LEU A 155 3.96 0.94 -12.19
N PHE A 156 3.79 1.59 -13.34
CA PHE A 156 2.72 1.27 -14.29
C PHE A 156 2.78 -0.18 -14.79
N ILE A 157 3.97 -0.66 -15.20
CA ILE A 157 4.17 -2.04 -15.64
C ILE A 157 3.89 -3.02 -14.49
N SER A 158 4.35 -2.72 -13.28
CA SER A 158 4.16 -3.58 -12.11
C SER A 158 2.67 -3.70 -11.75
N ILE A 159 1.93 -2.60 -11.72
CA ILE A 159 0.48 -2.59 -11.44
C ILE A 159 -0.28 -3.38 -12.50
N ASN A 160 0.03 -3.16 -13.78
CA ASN A 160 -0.62 -3.87 -14.89
C ASN A 160 -0.32 -5.38 -14.87
N SER A 161 0.93 -5.75 -14.59
CA SER A 161 1.32 -7.16 -14.46
C SER A 161 0.57 -7.80 -13.29
N TYR A 162 0.55 -7.13 -12.13
CA TYR A 162 -0.17 -7.65 -10.97
C TYR A 162 -1.67 -7.83 -11.24
N SER A 163 -2.34 -6.85 -11.85
CA SER A 163 -3.77 -6.95 -12.17
C SER A 163 -4.09 -8.14 -13.08
N LYS A 164 -3.24 -8.42 -14.07
CA LYS A 164 -3.38 -9.60 -14.94
C LYS A 164 -3.16 -10.90 -14.18
N ILE A 165 -2.14 -10.94 -13.31
CA ILE A 165 -1.83 -12.09 -12.46
C ILE A 165 -2.98 -12.38 -11.52
N ASP A 166 -3.53 -11.37 -10.85
CA ASP A 166 -4.65 -11.52 -9.93
C ASP A 166 -5.88 -12.08 -10.65
N SER A 167 -6.25 -11.51 -11.80
CA SER A 167 -7.37 -11.98 -12.60
C SER A 167 -7.18 -13.44 -13.04
N TYR A 168 -5.99 -13.81 -13.48
CA TYR A 168 -5.66 -15.17 -13.89
C TYR A 168 -5.73 -16.15 -12.70
N LEU A 169 -5.07 -15.81 -11.60
CA LEU A 169 -5.05 -16.68 -10.42
C LEU A 169 -6.46 -16.89 -9.83
N ARG A 170 -7.30 -15.88 -9.86
CA ARG A 170 -8.70 -16.00 -9.41
C ARG A 170 -9.54 -16.86 -10.36
N SER A 171 -9.37 -16.72 -11.67
CA SER A 171 -10.06 -17.54 -12.64
C SER A 171 -9.66 -19.02 -12.58
N ASP A 172 -8.50 -19.31 -11.99
CA ASP A 172 -7.91 -20.65 -11.82
C ASP A 172 -8.03 -21.16 -10.36
N ASP A 173 -8.92 -20.59 -9.55
CA ASP A 173 -9.14 -20.90 -8.13
C ASP A 173 -7.87 -20.81 -7.27
N ARG A 174 -6.91 -19.98 -7.67
CA ARG A 174 -5.63 -19.74 -6.98
C ARG A 174 -5.50 -18.31 -6.41
N GLY A 175 -6.62 -17.64 -6.15
CA GLY A 175 -6.63 -16.26 -5.63
C GLY A 175 -5.84 -16.06 -4.32
N GLN A 176 -5.63 -17.12 -3.53
CA GLN A 176 -4.78 -17.09 -2.35
C GLN A 176 -3.32 -16.74 -2.67
N LEU A 177 -2.79 -17.12 -3.83
CA LEU A 177 -1.43 -16.79 -4.24
C LEU A 177 -1.30 -15.29 -4.56
N SER A 178 -2.35 -14.70 -5.15
CA SER A 178 -2.40 -13.25 -5.36
C SER A 178 -2.38 -12.49 -4.04
N ALA A 179 -3.17 -12.92 -3.05
CA ALA A 179 -3.15 -12.33 -1.71
C ALA A 179 -1.76 -12.41 -1.06
N LEU A 180 -1.06 -13.55 -1.19
CA LEU A 180 0.30 -13.73 -0.67
C LEU A 180 1.30 -12.79 -1.35
N MET A 181 1.21 -12.58 -2.66
CA MET A 181 2.08 -11.64 -3.38
C MET A 181 1.92 -10.22 -2.85
N ILE A 182 0.69 -9.75 -2.67
CA ILE A 182 0.42 -8.41 -2.09
C ILE A 182 0.97 -8.29 -0.68
N ILE A 183 0.74 -9.29 0.17
CA ILE A 183 1.23 -9.29 1.55
C ILE A 183 2.77 -9.27 1.56
N GLY A 184 3.42 -10.03 0.69
CA GLY A 184 4.86 -10.02 0.56
C GLY A 184 5.41 -8.65 0.18
N VAL A 185 4.80 -7.99 -0.81
CA VAL A 185 5.13 -6.60 -1.21
C VAL A 185 4.99 -5.65 -0.02
N TRP A 186 3.89 -5.73 0.71
CA TRP A 186 3.62 -4.83 1.82
C TRP A 186 4.57 -5.05 3.00
N ILE A 187 4.81 -6.30 3.39
CA ILE A 187 5.72 -6.63 4.50
C ILE A 187 7.13 -6.11 4.21
N GLU A 188 7.64 -6.34 3.01
CA GLU A 188 8.98 -5.88 2.64
C GLU A 188 9.05 -4.35 2.55
N GLY A 189 8.09 -3.70 1.92
CA GLY A 189 8.01 -2.24 1.87
C GLY A 189 7.94 -1.62 3.28
N GLN A 190 7.15 -2.20 4.17
CA GLN A 190 7.05 -1.78 5.55
C GLN A 190 8.36 -2.01 6.32
N TYR A 191 9.04 -3.14 6.08
CA TYR A 191 10.34 -3.41 6.65
C TYR A 191 11.37 -2.38 6.20
N LEU A 192 11.49 -2.13 4.90
CA LEU A 192 12.39 -1.11 4.34
C LEU A 192 12.17 0.26 4.99
N ALA A 193 10.91 0.71 5.06
CA ALA A 193 10.56 1.99 5.68
C ALA A 193 10.97 2.05 7.16
N THR A 194 10.70 0.98 7.91
CA THR A 194 10.99 0.93 9.36
C THR A 194 12.49 0.87 9.66
N GLN A 195 13.28 0.11 8.89
CA GLN A 195 14.73 0.05 9.08
C GLN A 195 15.41 1.38 8.73
N VAL A 196 14.94 2.05 7.68
CA VAL A 196 15.40 3.38 7.33
C VAL A 196 15.09 4.38 8.44
N LEU A 197 13.84 4.41 8.93
CA LEU A 197 13.42 5.34 9.97
C LEU A 197 14.23 5.17 11.27
N LYS A 198 14.64 3.94 11.59
CA LYS A 198 15.47 3.64 12.76
C LYS A 198 16.83 4.34 12.72
N LEU A 199 17.42 4.44 11.52
CA LEU A 199 18.72 5.09 11.32
C LEU A 199 18.59 6.58 10.98
N TYR A 200 17.54 6.96 10.31
CA TYR A 200 17.27 8.31 9.83
C TYR A 200 15.88 8.78 10.30
N PRO A 201 15.75 9.18 11.58
CA PRO A 201 14.48 9.62 12.14
C PRO A 201 13.88 10.79 11.33
N ASN A 202 12.68 10.60 10.79
CA ASN A 202 11.98 11.57 9.98
C ASN A 202 10.47 11.50 10.23
N LYS A 203 9.85 12.67 10.49
CA LYS A 203 8.41 12.73 10.81
C LYS A 203 7.53 12.27 9.65
N ILE A 204 7.87 12.65 8.41
CA ILE A 204 7.07 12.30 7.23
C ILE A 204 7.09 10.77 7.04
N LEU A 205 8.27 10.16 7.16
CA LEU A 205 8.39 8.69 7.05
C LEU A 205 7.67 7.98 8.22
N SER A 206 7.78 8.52 9.44
CA SER A 206 7.05 8.02 10.60
C SER A 206 5.54 8.05 10.40
N ASP A 207 5.01 9.17 9.87
CA ASP A 207 3.58 9.30 9.58
C ASP A 207 3.14 8.32 8.50
N ARG A 208 3.92 8.15 7.46
CA ARG A 208 3.63 7.18 6.39
C ARG A 208 3.60 5.73 6.92
N ILE A 209 4.48 5.40 7.88
CA ILE A 209 4.43 4.11 8.58
C ILE A 209 3.13 3.98 9.40
N GLY A 210 2.74 5.02 10.11
CA GLY A 210 1.49 5.02 10.90
C GLY A 210 0.23 4.88 10.05
N GLU A 211 0.19 5.50 8.87
CA GLU A 211 -0.90 5.39 7.89
C GLU A 211 -1.08 3.96 7.36
N GLN A 212 -0.07 3.11 7.47
CA GLN A 212 -0.17 1.69 7.08
C GLN A 212 -1.20 0.91 7.92
N LYS A 213 -1.67 1.48 9.04
CA LYS A 213 -2.82 0.95 9.80
C LYS A 213 -4.04 0.69 8.91
N ILE A 214 -4.30 1.57 7.94
CA ILE A 214 -5.46 1.48 7.03
C ILE A 214 -5.24 0.31 6.07
N ILE A 215 -4.09 0.31 5.40
CA ILE A 215 -3.74 -0.72 4.42
C ILE A 215 -3.73 -2.12 5.08
N LEU A 216 -3.26 -2.21 6.31
CA LEU A 216 -3.23 -3.47 7.06
C LEU A 216 -4.62 -4.06 7.29
N ASN A 217 -5.64 -3.23 7.51
CA ASN A 217 -7.03 -3.71 7.61
C ASN A 217 -7.50 -4.34 6.28
N ASP A 218 -7.18 -3.69 5.16
CA ASP A 218 -7.54 -4.19 3.83
C ASP A 218 -6.82 -5.51 3.51
N LEU A 219 -5.54 -5.63 3.90
CA LEU A 219 -4.77 -6.86 3.75
C LEU A 219 -5.34 -8.01 4.59
N LEU A 220 -5.79 -7.72 5.80
CA LEU A 220 -6.43 -8.70 6.66
C LEU A 220 -7.77 -9.19 6.07
N LEU A 221 -8.56 -8.29 5.47
CA LEU A 221 -9.76 -8.67 4.75
C LEU A 221 -9.42 -9.56 3.54
N LEU A 222 -8.37 -9.21 2.79
CA LEU A 222 -7.93 -9.95 1.62
C LEU A 222 -7.50 -11.39 1.95
N ILE A 223 -6.80 -11.61 3.08
CA ILE A 223 -6.29 -12.94 3.46
C ILE A 223 -7.30 -13.75 4.28
N SER A 224 -8.29 -13.11 4.91
CA SER A 224 -9.21 -13.75 5.86
C SER A 224 -9.88 -15.02 5.34
N PRO A 225 -10.31 -15.14 4.05
CA PRO A 225 -10.93 -16.36 3.51
C PRO A 225 -9.99 -17.58 3.52
N TYR A 226 -8.68 -17.35 3.65
CA TYR A 226 -7.65 -18.39 3.53
C TYR A 226 -7.04 -18.79 4.88
N CYS A 227 -7.34 -18.09 5.97
CA CYS A 227 -6.70 -18.28 7.28
C CYS A 227 -6.87 -19.68 7.89
N SER A 228 -7.93 -20.40 7.52
CA SER A 228 -8.20 -21.78 7.97
C SER A 228 -7.79 -22.84 6.95
N ARG A 229 -7.13 -22.47 5.85
CA ARG A 229 -6.81 -23.37 4.74
C ARG A 229 -5.82 -24.46 5.16
N ASP A 230 -4.70 -24.05 5.75
CA ASP A 230 -3.61 -24.89 6.21
C ASP A 230 -2.78 -24.19 7.29
N ALA A 231 -1.72 -24.83 7.76
CA ALA A 231 -0.86 -24.30 8.82
C ALA A 231 -0.08 -23.04 8.41
N GLU A 232 0.35 -22.93 7.14
CA GLU A 232 1.10 -21.79 6.61
C GLU A 232 0.23 -20.52 6.59
N PHE A 233 -1.00 -20.63 6.06
CA PHE A 233 -1.97 -19.52 6.07
C PHE A 233 -2.39 -19.15 7.50
N THR A 234 -2.66 -20.15 8.35
CA THR A 234 -2.99 -19.88 9.77
C THR A 234 -1.89 -19.10 10.46
N SER A 235 -0.62 -19.47 10.24
CA SER A 235 0.53 -18.76 10.80
C SER A 235 0.63 -17.34 10.27
N LEU A 236 0.54 -17.13 8.95
CA LEU A 236 0.62 -15.80 8.35
C LEU A 236 -0.52 -14.89 8.83
N CYS A 237 -1.74 -15.40 8.95
CA CYS A 237 -2.86 -14.65 9.48
C CYS A 237 -2.62 -14.19 10.93
N LYS A 238 -2.04 -15.05 11.77
CA LYS A 238 -1.64 -14.69 13.14
C LYS A 238 -0.57 -13.61 13.15
N ASP A 239 0.39 -13.70 12.23
CA ASP A 239 1.45 -12.71 12.07
C ASP A 239 0.88 -11.35 11.69
N MET A 240 0.01 -11.30 10.68
CA MET A 240 -0.65 -10.06 10.25
C MET A 240 -1.52 -9.47 11.36
N GLN A 241 -2.22 -10.32 12.13
CA GLN A 241 -2.98 -9.87 13.29
C GLN A 241 -2.08 -9.33 14.40
N SER A 242 -0.90 -9.93 14.63
CA SER A 242 0.07 -9.44 15.59
C SER A 242 0.64 -8.07 15.22
N ILE A 243 0.82 -7.80 13.93
CA ILE A 243 1.16 -6.46 13.44
C ILE A 243 0.00 -5.50 13.73
N LYS A 244 -1.25 -5.88 13.41
CA LYS A 244 -2.43 -5.04 13.67
C LYS A 244 -2.53 -4.61 15.13
N GLU A 245 -2.23 -5.50 16.07
CA GLU A 245 -2.25 -5.18 17.49
C GLU A 245 -1.26 -4.03 17.85
N LYS A 246 -0.11 -3.93 17.18
CA LYS A 246 0.83 -2.83 17.38
C LYS A 246 0.31 -1.49 16.84
N TYR A 247 -0.61 -1.54 15.89
CA TYR A 247 -1.26 -0.34 15.33
C TYR A 247 -2.52 0.07 16.08
N ARG A 248 -3.05 -0.73 17.01
CA ARG A 248 -4.37 -0.53 17.64
C ARG A 248 -4.59 0.89 18.13
N ASP A 249 -3.68 1.42 18.92
CA ASP A 249 -3.81 2.70 19.59
C ASP A 249 -3.21 3.89 18.82
N ILE A 250 -2.70 3.65 17.60
CA ILE A 250 -2.25 4.71 16.71
C ILE A 250 -3.49 5.40 16.15
N ARG A 251 -3.57 6.72 16.31
CA ARG A 251 -4.69 7.53 15.84
C ARG A 251 -4.32 8.31 14.59
N ILE A 252 -5.20 8.26 13.60
CA ILE A 252 -5.06 9.01 12.35
C ILE A 252 -6.26 9.96 12.27
N THR A 253 -5.98 11.26 12.18
CA THR A 253 -7.00 12.29 12.06
C THR A 253 -6.91 12.89 10.65
N TYR A 254 -8.03 12.90 9.93
CA TYR A 254 -8.13 13.50 8.62
C TYR A 254 -8.77 14.87 8.72
N THR A 255 -8.16 15.85 8.06
CA THR A 255 -8.73 17.17 7.90
C THR A 255 -9.02 17.39 6.42
N PRO A 256 -10.29 17.45 6.00
CA PRO A 256 -10.64 17.82 4.64
C PRO A 256 -10.07 19.21 4.33
N GLY A 257 -9.33 19.32 3.25
CA GLY A 257 -8.89 20.62 2.72
C GLY A 257 -9.85 21.13 1.66
N ASP A 258 -9.66 22.38 1.25
CA ASP A 258 -10.45 22.95 0.16
C ASP A 258 -10.13 22.24 -1.16
N PRO A 259 -11.14 21.98 -2.00
CA PRO A 259 -10.93 21.42 -3.32
C PRO A 259 -10.10 22.37 -4.19
N VAL A 260 -9.03 21.86 -4.80
CA VAL A 260 -8.15 22.63 -5.69
C VAL A 260 -8.38 22.20 -7.13
N SER A 261 -8.58 23.18 -8.02
CA SER A 261 -8.65 22.92 -9.46
C SER A 261 -7.23 22.74 -10.01
N VAL A 262 -6.96 21.56 -10.57
CA VAL A 262 -5.68 21.23 -11.22
C VAL A 262 -5.93 21.02 -12.71
N GLU A 263 -5.18 21.73 -13.54
CA GLU A 263 -5.19 21.49 -14.98
C GLU A 263 -4.29 20.29 -15.32
N LYS A 264 -4.87 19.24 -15.89
CA LYS A 264 -4.14 18.05 -16.33
C LYS A 264 -4.57 17.68 -17.75
N ASN A 265 -3.62 17.65 -18.67
CA ASN A 265 -3.85 17.31 -20.09
C ASN A 265 -4.91 18.20 -20.79
N GLY A 266 -4.95 19.48 -20.50
CA GLY A 266 -5.91 20.43 -21.08
C GLY A 266 -7.34 20.32 -20.52
N GLY A 267 -7.55 19.55 -19.47
CA GLY A 267 -8.81 19.43 -18.73
C GLY A 267 -8.68 19.89 -17.27
N LEU A 268 -9.73 20.56 -16.77
CA LEU A 268 -9.81 20.94 -15.36
C LEU A 268 -10.28 19.75 -14.54
N THR A 269 -9.43 19.32 -13.59
CA THR A 269 -9.77 18.27 -12.61
C THR A 269 -9.83 18.91 -11.22
N ILE A 270 -10.91 18.66 -10.49
CA ILE A 270 -11.02 19.07 -9.09
C ILE A 270 -10.34 17.99 -8.24
N LYS A 271 -9.27 18.37 -7.55
CA LYS A 271 -8.58 17.49 -6.59
C LYS A 271 -9.00 17.92 -5.19
N GLN A 272 -9.62 17.02 -4.44
CA GLN A 272 -9.84 17.19 -3.01
C GLN A 272 -8.48 17.16 -2.33
N THR A 273 -8.14 18.21 -1.59
CA THR A 273 -6.97 18.20 -0.72
C THR A 273 -7.41 17.76 0.68
N GLU A 274 -6.70 16.81 1.21
CA GLU A 274 -6.86 16.39 2.60
C GLU A 274 -5.50 16.26 3.24
N THR A 275 -5.42 16.53 4.52
CA THR A 275 -4.21 16.33 5.31
C THR A 275 -4.50 15.30 6.39
N SER A 276 -3.59 14.35 6.54
CA SER A 276 -3.62 13.39 7.64
C SER A 276 -2.64 13.81 8.73
N VAL A 277 -3.01 13.59 9.97
CA VAL A 277 -2.13 13.73 11.12
C VAL A 277 -2.09 12.41 11.86
N VAL A 278 -0.91 11.83 11.96
CA VAL A 278 -0.68 10.58 12.69
C VAL A 278 -0.19 10.89 14.10
N ASN A 279 -0.96 10.44 15.09
CA ASN A 279 -0.60 10.49 16.50
C ASN A 279 -0.07 9.11 16.92
N MET A 280 1.23 8.97 16.93
CA MET A 280 1.95 7.74 17.26
C MET A 280 3.07 8.06 18.24
N SER A 281 3.10 7.36 19.39
CA SER A 281 4.20 7.51 20.35
C SER A 281 5.45 6.79 19.88
N LYS A 282 6.59 7.11 20.50
CA LYS A 282 7.85 6.42 20.20
C LYS A 282 7.75 4.92 20.50
N GLU A 283 7.12 4.54 21.59
CA GLU A 283 6.95 3.15 22.02
C GLU A 283 6.07 2.36 21.03
N GLN A 284 5.03 3.00 20.50
CA GLN A 284 4.18 2.41 19.45
C GLN A 284 4.98 2.20 18.17
N LEU A 285 5.75 3.19 17.76
CA LEU A 285 6.62 3.10 16.58
C LEU A 285 7.69 2.00 16.76
N ASP A 286 8.39 1.97 17.89
CA ASP A 286 9.38 0.94 18.18
C ASP A 286 8.76 -0.46 18.15
N GLY A 287 7.54 -0.62 18.68
CA GLY A 287 6.78 -1.86 18.61
C GLY A 287 6.42 -2.29 17.18
N VAL A 288 6.06 -1.34 16.31
CA VAL A 288 5.80 -1.60 14.88
C VAL A 288 7.08 -2.01 14.16
N ILE A 289 8.20 -1.32 14.41
CA ILE A 289 9.51 -1.63 13.83
C ILE A 289 9.94 -3.06 14.20
N GLU A 290 9.85 -3.40 15.48
CA GLU A 290 10.28 -4.71 15.98
C GLU A 290 9.43 -5.86 15.43
N ILE A 291 8.10 -5.75 15.49
CA ILE A 291 7.22 -6.82 15.00
C ILE A 291 7.37 -7.04 13.51
N THR A 292 7.47 -5.96 12.73
CA THR A 292 7.66 -6.03 11.28
C THR A 292 8.96 -6.77 10.94
N LYS A 293 10.07 -6.38 11.61
CA LYS A 293 11.35 -7.04 11.40
C LYS A 293 11.29 -8.53 11.75
N ASN A 294 10.75 -8.88 12.92
CA ASN A 294 10.70 -10.26 13.38
C ASN A 294 9.88 -11.17 12.47
N ILE A 295 8.75 -10.68 11.98
CA ILE A 295 7.89 -11.40 11.03
C ILE A 295 8.59 -11.54 9.67
N ARG A 296 9.10 -10.44 9.13
CA ARG A 296 9.81 -10.44 7.84
C ARG A 296 10.99 -11.40 7.84
N ASP A 297 11.84 -11.34 8.86
CA ASP A 297 13.02 -12.22 8.96
C ASP A 297 12.62 -13.69 9.00
N ARG A 298 11.56 -14.04 9.75
CA ARG A 298 11.04 -15.41 9.78
C ARG A 298 10.54 -15.87 8.42
N LEU A 299 9.82 -15.03 7.69
CA LEU A 299 9.28 -15.35 6.37
C LEU A 299 10.37 -15.53 5.30
N ILE A 300 11.55 -14.96 5.52
CA ILE A 300 12.69 -15.12 4.61
C ILE A 300 13.51 -16.35 4.94
N ILE A 301 13.74 -16.62 6.24
CA ILE A 301 14.67 -17.63 6.73
C ILE A 301 14.04 -19.03 6.78
N ASN A 302 12.74 -19.12 7.06
CA ASN A 302 12.05 -20.40 7.22
C ASN A 302 11.83 -21.11 5.89
N ASN A 303 12.97 -21.66 5.33
CA ASN A 303 12.90 -22.67 4.27
C ASN A 303 14.20 -23.47 4.19
#